data_2ae58a53e3b66e422a22226bd1b33fcc
#
_entry.id   2ae58a53e3b66e422a22226bd1b33fcc
#
_cell.length_a   1.000
_cell.length_b   1.000
_cell.length_c   1.000
_cell.angle_alpha   90.00
_cell.angle_beta   90.00
_cell.angle_gamma   90.00
#
_symmetry.space_group_name_H-M   'P 1'
#
loop_
_entity.id
_entity.type
_entity.pdbx_description
1 polymer ?
#
loop_
_entity_poly.entity_id
_entity_poly.type
_entity_poly.pdbx_seq_one_letter_code
_entity_poly.pdbx_strand_id
1 'polypeptide(L)'
;MALVAVGALWAGVLWVALTPPREAGLASAPSPNVASPAQTPQATAPGPQRVGLRALAMAGEPVGLNGSFDRFGLELQTMVLASNNRGETAFYATIRRSQSEEGIFLAKADAKIARIAVAGDPVPDQAGQLIAGFGERPAPVMNDEGSIAFIATLAGGRGAAGVFLAGEGRLRTIASSGMKAPVILGGIGVFAEFEAVSLDNRGDVAFLAWVRHGRETIEAIYVARKTGAVHQLTKVAAAGEPAPGGGFYSSFGAPVINSRGAIAFPAVVKLGPALGAIFVAPAEAPAHLFLGTGDPAPTGGIFARFSERIGFDDSGRVAFGAFINGSGPDFGIFVADGADRRALAARGQAAPGGGVYTSFGAWPVMSHTGELAFVAATDQGSAFDGVFLMNAAGKVTRVLAPGDPLMDGGKLTSLGLYPTVAVASDGSVSLLGIVERDGEEAYAVLRYGLAPTSPR
;
A
#
# COMPACT_ATOMS: atom_id res chain seq x y z
N MET A 1 36.12 9.48 6.40
CA MET A 1 35.86 9.41 4.94
C MET A 1 34.40 9.27 4.79
N ALA A 2 33.74 10.34 4.34
CA ALA A 2 32.29 10.47 4.28
C ALA A 2 31.71 9.55 3.20
N LEU A 3 30.81 8.65 3.56
CA LEU A 3 29.93 7.98 2.62
C LEU A 3 28.88 9.01 2.16
N VAL A 4 28.99 9.44 0.92
CA VAL A 4 27.92 10.18 0.25
C VAL A 4 26.86 9.14 -0.14
N ALA A 5 25.79 9.08 0.63
CA ALA A 5 24.57 8.40 0.22
C ALA A 5 23.96 9.22 -0.93
N VAL A 6 24.08 8.71 -2.15
CA VAL A 6 23.30 9.21 -3.29
C VAL A 6 21.89 8.62 -3.10
N GLY A 7 21.08 9.32 -2.29
CA GLY A 7 19.66 9.04 -2.18
C GLY A 7 19.02 9.32 -3.53
N ALA A 8 18.33 8.33 -4.07
CA ALA A 8 17.47 8.49 -5.23
C ALA A 8 16.49 9.64 -4.97
N LEU A 9 16.36 10.55 -5.92
CA LEU A 9 15.46 11.72 -5.94
C LEU A 9 13.98 11.31 -6.06
N TRP A 10 13.51 10.49 -5.13
CA TRP A 10 12.14 10.41 -4.69
C TRP A 10 12.06 11.14 -3.34
N ALA A 11 12.48 12.41 -3.34
CA ALA A 11 12.32 13.26 -2.16
C ALA A 11 10.83 13.36 -1.85
N GLY A 12 10.43 12.80 -0.73
CA GLY A 12 9.12 13.03 -0.15
C GLY A 12 8.91 14.55 -0.03
N VAL A 13 8.10 15.12 -0.91
CA VAL A 13 7.72 16.53 -0.82
C VAL A 13 6.78 16.63 0.36
N LEU A 14 7.30 17.19 1.42
CA LEU A 14 6.52 17.69 2.56
C LEU A 14 5.46 18.66 2.03
N TRP A 15 4.21 18.27 2.07
CA TRP A 15 3.10 19.13 1.68
C TRP A 15 2.82 20.12 2.81
N VAL A 16 3.38 21.32 2.70
CA VAL A 16 2.85 22.49 3.41
C VAL A 16 1.79 23.09 2.51
N ALA A 17 0.55 23.01 2.93
CA ALA A 17 -0.57 23.66 2.26
C ALA A 17 -0.43 25.19 2.39
N LEU A 18 0.09 25.85 1.37
CA LEU A 18 -0.04 27.29 1.21
C LEU A 18 -1.36 27.57 0.48
N THR A 19 -2.34 28.07 1.21
CA THR A 19 -3.60 28.59 0.66
C THR A 19 -3.35 29.94 -0.01
N PRO A 20 -3.80 30.15 -1.27
CA PRO A 20 -3.83 31.49 -1.85
C PRO A 20 -5.04 32.29 -1.30
N PRO A 21 -4.96 33.63 -1.28
CA PRO A 21 -6.01 34.48 -0.74
C PRO A 21 -7.27 34.48 -1.62
N ARG A 22 -8.43 34.50 -0.97
CA ARG A 22 -9.74 34.62 -1.59
C ARG A 22 -9.92 35.98 -2.27
N GLU A 23 -10.22 35.97 -3.56
CA GLU A 23 -10.89 37.13 -4.21
C GLU A 23 -12.42 36.91 -4.17
N ALA A 24 -13.10 37.96 -3.72
CA ALA A 24 -14.54 38.07 -3.65
C ALA A 24 -15.11 38.44 -5.03
N GLY A 25 -16.03 37.63 -5.57
CA GLY A 25 -16.69 37.88 -6.86
C GLY A 25 -18.16 37.46 -6.86
N LEU A 26 -19.03 38.43 -6.70
CA LEU A 26 -20.37 38.65 -7.27
C LEU A 26 -21.36 37.49 -7.45
N ALA A 27 -22.46 37.60 -6.73
CA ALA A 27 -23.68 36.80 -6.81
C ALA A 27 -24.42 36.93 -8.15
N SER A 28 -24.87 35.80 -8.68
CA SER A 28 -25.87 35.71 -9.75
C SER A 28 -27.14 35.00 -9.23
N ALA A 29 -28.28 35.55 -9.63
CA ALA A 29 -29.64 35.22 -9.16
C ALA A 29 -30.15 33.85 -9.65
N PRO A 30 -31.15 33.22 -8.97
CA PRO A 30 -31.63 31.89 -9.25
C PRO A 30 -32.66 31.83 -10.39
N SER A 31 -32.60 30.83 -11.21
CA SER A 31 -33.62 30.43 -12.21
C SER A 31 -34.61 29.41 -11.59
N PRO A 32 -35.88 29.39 -12.07
CA PRO A 32 -36.96 28.72 -11.38
C PRO A 32 -37.01 27.18 -11.54
N ASN A 33 -37.43 26.53 -10.48
CA ASN A 33 -37.71 25.09 -10.32
C ASN A 33 -38.77 24.59 -11.33
N VAL A 34 -38.43 23.51 -12.06
CA VAL A 34 -39.40 22.61 -12.67
C VAL A 34 -39.39 21.30 -11.87
N ALA A 35 -40.52 20.99 -11.22
CA ALA A 35 -40.71 19.81 -10.44
C ALA A 35 -40.80 18.57 -11.33
N SER A 36 -39.94 17.56 -11.15
CA SER A 36 -40.05 16.22 -11.69
C SER A 36 -40.89 15.32 -10.75
N PRO A 37 -41.67 14.38 -11.27
CA PRO A 37 -42.54 13.54 -10.45
C PRO A 37 -41.79 12.56 -9.58
N ALA A 38 -42.24 12.42 -8.34
CA ALA A 38 -41.68 11.53 -7.32
C ALA A 38 -41.68 10.07 -7.79
N GLN A 39 -40.49 9.48 -7.89
CA GLN A 39 -40.35 8.04 -8.02
C GLN A 39 -40.47 7.38 -6.63
N THR A 40 -41.39 6.44 -6.52
CA THR A 40 -41.59 5.58 -5.34
C THR A 40 -40.27 4.85 -5.03
N PRO A 41 -39.82 4.81 -3.77
CA PRO A 41 -38.59 4.08 -3.42
C PRO A 41 -38.82 2.57 -3.62
N GLN A 42 -38.18 1.96 -4.60
CA GLN A 42 -38.03 0.51 -4.61
C GLN A 42 -37.18 0.09 -3.42
N ALA A 43 -37.74 -0.78 -2.57
CA ALA A 43 -37.02 -1.41 -1.47
C ALA A 43 -35.80 -2.17 -2.05
N THR A 44 -34.61 -1.60 -1.87
CA THR A 44 -33.35 -2.27 -2.13
C THR A 44 -33.24 -3.47 -1.17
N ALA A 45 -32.94 -4.65 -1.73
CA ALA A 45 -32.59 -5.83 -0.94
C ALA A 45 -31.52 -5.45 0.12
N PRO A 46 -31.61 -5.96 1.36
CA PRO A 46 -30.64 -5.63 2.39
C PRO A 46 -29.26 -6.05 1.90
N GLY A 47 -28.38 -5.07 1.70
CA GLY A 47 -26.97 -5.31 1.44
C GLY A 47 -26.36 -6.05 2.64
N PRO A 48 -25.18 -6.69 2.49
CA PRO A 48 -24.55 -7.41 3.57
C PRO A 48 -24.47 -6.51 4.81
N GLN A 49 -24.93 -7.03 5.95
CA GLN A 49 -24.91 -6.29 7.22
C GLN A 49 -23.47 -6.01 7.59
N ARG A 50 -23.10 -4.74 7.73
CA ARG A 50 -21.76 -4.30 8.08
C ARG A 50 -21.57 -4.47 9.59
N VAL A 51 -20.53 -5.18 9.98
CA VAL A 51 -20.05 -5.25 11.36
C VAL A 51 -19.15 -4.04 11.59
N GLY A 52 -19.56 -3.01 12.20
CA GLY A 52 -18.89 -1.75 12.42
C GLY A 52 -17.36 -1.75 12.59
N LEU A 53 -16.82 -0.66 13.05
CA LEU A 53 -15.40 -0.46 13.33
C LEU A 53 -15.02 -1.10 14.66
N ARG A 54 -13.90 -1.84 14.72
CA ARG A 54 -13.35 -2.39 15.98
C ARG A 54 -11.86 -2.15 16.08
N ALA A 55 -11.34 -2.02 17.30
CA ALA A 55 -9.91 -2.05 17.57
C ALA A 55 -9.41 -3.50 17.56
N LEU A 56 -8.26 -3.72 16.90
CA LEU A 56 -7.53 -4.99 16.89
C LEU A 56 -6.36 -4.97 17.87
N ALA A 57 -5.70 -3.82 18.00
CA ALA A 57 -4.63 -3.55 18.95
C ALA A 57 -4.60 -2.06 19.27
N MET A 58 -4.27 -1.70 20.50
CA MET A 58 -4.15 -0.31 20.96
C MET A 58 -2.82 -0.07 21.66
N ALA A 59 -2.32 1.15 21.52
CA ALA A 59 -1.15 1.59 22.30
C ALA A 59 -1.43 1.45 23.80
N GLY A 60 -0.46 0.93 24.55
CA GLY A 60 -0.60 0.61 25.96
C GLY A 60 -1.05 -0.82 26.26
N GLU A 61 -1.68 -1.54 25.31
CA GLU A 61 -2.10 -2.92 25.52
C GLU A 61 -0.90 -3.90 25.61
N PRO A 62 -0.98 -4.93 26.47
CA PRO A 62 0.07 -5.93 26.61
C PRO A 62 0.30 -6.71 25.31
N VAL A 63 1.58 -6.95 24.98
CA VAL A 63 1.97 -7.67 23.75
C VAL A 63 2.48 -9.10 24.01
N GLY A 64 2.45 -9.57 25.27
CA GLY A 64 2.92 -10.91 25.63
C GLY A 64 4.45 -11.10 25.63
N LEU A 65 5.23 -10.03 25.46
CA LEU A 65 6.70 -9.99 25.48
C LEU A 65 7.24 -9.24 26.70
N ASN A 66 6.53 -9.27 27.82
CA ASN A 66 6.77 -8.45 29.03
C ASN A 66 6.75 -6.94 28.73
N GLY A 67 6.05 -6.52 27.67
CA GLY A 67 5.92 -5.15 27.24
C GLY A 67 4.50 -4.82 26.79
N SER A 68 4.33 -3.60 26.30
CA SER A 68 3.09 -3.13 25.72
C SER A 68 3.33 -2.46 24.35
N PHE A 69 2.34 -2.44 23.49
CA PHE A 69 2.40 -1.67 22.25
C PHE A 69 2.66 -0.20 22.57
N ASP A 70 3.55 0.42 21.81
CA ASP A 70 3.88 1.84 21.91
C ASP A 70 3.24 2.62 20.77
N ARG A 71 3.67 2.35 19.53
CA ARG A 71 3.20 2.98 18.32
C ARG A 71 2.96 1.95 17.22
N PHE A 72 2.04 2.28 16.33
CA PHE A 72 1.78 1.55 15.10
C PHE A 72 2.17 2.41 13.92
N GLY A 73 2.96 1.87 13.02
CA GLY A 73 3.50 2.62 11.90
C GLY A 73 4.69 3.52 12.25
N LEU A 74 5.14 4.23 11.26
CA LEU A 74 6.27 5.13 11.30
C LEU A 74 5.81 6.56 11.03
N GLU A 75 6.66 7.54 11.33
CA GLU A 75 6.39 8.96 11.05
C GLU A 75 6.39 9.31 9.55
N LEU A 76 6.64 8.32 8.69
CA LEU A 76 6.65 8.44 7.24
C LEU A 76 5.50 7.63 6.61
N GLN A 77 5.10 7.99 5.40
CA GLN A 77 4.13 7.21 4.62
C GLN A 77 4.74 5.87 4.21
N THR A 78 4.47 4.82 4.97
CA THR A 78 4.95 3.47 4.71
C THR A 78 3.80 2.47 4.78
N MET A 79 3.96 1.33 4.10
CA MET A 79 3.05 0.21 4.32
C MET A 79 3.45 -0.46 5.64
N VAL A 80 2.56 -0.40 6.61
CA VAL A 80 2.78 -0.94 7.96
C VAL A 80 1.70 -1.92 8.38
N LEU A 81 0.72 -2.18 7.50
CA LEU A 81 -0.33 -3.18 7.72
C LEU A 81 -0.80 -3.81 6.39
N ALA A 82 -1.30 -5.03 6.50
CA ALA A 82 -1.93 -5.78 5.41
C ALA A 82 -3.10 -6.61 5.96
N SER A 83 -4.10 -6.88 5.11
CA SER A 83 -5.29 -7.62 5.50
C SER A 83 -5.59 -8.73 4.50
N ASN A 84 -6.26 -9.80 4.96
CA ASN A 84 -6.75 -10.87 4.12
C ASN A 84 -8.26 -11.13 4.31
N ASN A 85 -8.81 -12.00 3.47
CA ASN A 85 -10.23 -12.38 3.49
C ASN A 85 -10.61 -13.32 4.65
N ARG A 86 -9.65 -13.79 5.46
CA ARG A 86 -9.89 -14.57 6.70
C ARG A 86 -10.21 -13.71 7.91
N GLY A 87 -10.25 -12.39 7.75
CA GLY A 87 -10.43 -11.46 8.86
C GLY A 87 -9.17 -11.17 9.66
N GLU A 88 -7.99 -11.49 9.11
CA GLU A 88 -6.70 -11.27 9.74
C GLU A 88 -6.07 -9.97 9.27
N THR A 89 -5.27 -9.34 10.14
CA THR A 89 -4.52 -8.11 9.84
C THR A 89 -3.10 -8.24 10.37
N ALA A 90 -2.13 -8.25 9.48
CA ALA A 90 -0.71 -8.13 9.82
C ALA A 90 -0.34 -6.66 9.99
N PHE A 91 0.48 -6.33 10.97
CA PHE A 91 0.89 -4.96 11.25
C PHE A 91 2.26 -4.89 11.89
N TYR A 92 2.93 -3.75 11.70
CA TYR A 92 4.15 -3.38 12.39
C TYR A 92 3.82 -2.58 13.65
N ALA A 93 4.56 -2.82 14.73
CA ALA A 93 4.47 -2.04 15.97
C ALA A 93 5.81 -1.91 16.69
N THR A 94 6.00 -0.78 17.37
CA THR A 94 7.03 -0.63 18.41
C THR A 94 6.49 -1.08 19.77
N ILE A 95 7.38 -1.51 20.66
CA ILE A 95 7.04 -2.12 21.96
C ILE A 95 7.80 -1.39 23.06
N ARG A 96 7.08 -0.98 24.11
CA ARG A 96 7.70 -0.41 25.33
C ARG A 96 7.98 -1.49 26.36
N ARG A 97 9.05 -1.29 27.13
CA ARG A 97 9.41 -2.13 28.30
C ARG A 97 9.62 -3.60 27.94
N SER A 98 10.09 -3.88 26.74
CA SER A 98 10.42 -5.21 26.25
C SER A 98 11.90 -5.28 25.87
N GLN A 99 12.46 -6.50 25.81
CA GLN A 99 13.79 -6.73 25.22
C GLN A 99 13.77 -6.56 23.69
N SER A 100 12.61 -6.77 23.08
CA SER A 100 12.37 -6.54 21.64
C SER A 100 11.60 -5.25 21.48
N GLU A 101 12.22 -4.26 20.85
CA GLU A 101 11.66 -2.90 20.77
C GLU A 101 10.63 -2.74 19.65
N GLU A 102 10.59 -3.68 18.70
CA GLU A 102 9.69 -3.63 17.53
C GLU A 102 9.43 -5.01 16.92
N GLY A 103 8.35 -5.12 16.15
CA GLY A 103 8.00 -6.38 15.52
C GLY A 103 6.86 -6.30 14.48
N ILE A 104 6.69 -7.43 13.77
CA ILE A 104 5.54 -7.72 12.93
C ILE A 104 4.61 -8.65 13.70
N PHE A 105 3.34 -8.29 13.76
CA PHE A 105 2.28 -8.99 14.48
C PHE A 105 1.13 -9.34 13.56
N LEU A 106 0.34 -10.33 13.94
CA LEU A 106 -0.88 -10.74 13.26
C LEU A 106 -2.05 -10.70 14.23
N ALA A 107 -2.99 -9.80 14.01
CA ALA A 107 -4.30 -9.86 14.63
C ALA A 107 -5.16 -10.87 13.86
N LYS A 108 -5.56 -11.95 14.52
CA LYS A 108 -6.43 -12.98 13.96
C LYS A 108 -7.90 -12.55 13.99
N ALA A 109 -8.75 -13.26 13.28
CA ALA A 109 -10.19 -13.00 13.23
C ALA A 109 -10.87 -13.01 14.62
N ASP A 110 -10.36 -13.82 15.57
CA ASP A 110 -10.80 -13.90 16.97
C ASP A 110 -10.17 -12.83 17.88
N ALA A 111 -9.52 -11.81 17.29
CA ALA A 111 -8.81 -10.73 17.95
C ALA A 111 -7.57 -11.15 18.77
N LYS A 112 -7.12 -12.40 18.71
CA LYS A 112 -5.85 -12.79 19.32
C LYS A 112 -4.68 -12.27 18.48
N ILE A 113 -3.69 -11.71 19.17
CA ILE A 113 -2.45 -11.24 18.56
C ILE A 113 -1.41 -12.36 18.59
N ALA A 114 -0.91 -12.71 17.40
CA ALA A 114 0.23 -13.60 17.24
C ALA A 114 1.48 -12.80 16.87
N ARG A 115 2.61 -13.15 17.46
CA ARG A 115 3.93 -12.67 17.06
C ARG A 115 4.36 -13.38 15.78
N ILE A 116 4.80 -12.63 14.78
CA ILE A 116 5.34 -13.15 13.51
C ILE A 116 6.86 -13.11 13.53
N ALA A 117 7.44 -11.94 13.78
CA ALA A 117 8.86 -11.71 13.94
C ALA A 117 9.11 -10.47 14.80
N VAL A 118 10.15 -10.47 15.62
CA VAL A 118 10.55 -9.31 16.42
C VAL A 118 12.05 -9.09 16.35
N ALA A 119 12.51 -7.91 16.70
CA ALA A 119 13.92 -7.62 16.88
C ALA A 119 14.53 -8.59 17.93
N GLY A 120 15.69 -9.18 17.59
CA GLY A 120 16.34 -10.23 18.36
C GLY A 120 16.03 -11.66 17.92
N ASP A 121 15.07 -11.89 17.04
CA ASP A 121 14.79 -13.24 16.52
C ASP A 121 15.95 -13.74 15.62
N PRO A 122 16.28 -15.04 15.67
CA PRO A 122 17.28 -15.61 14.79
C PRO A 122 16.83 -15.62 13.33
N VAL A 123 17.76 -15.30 12.42
CA VAL A 123 17.50 -15.37 10.98
C VAL A 123 17.57 -16.85 10.53
N PRO A 124 16.54 -17.35 9.83
CA PRO A 124 16.55 -18.72 9.30
C PRO A 124 17.74 -18.97 8.38
N ASP A 125 18.37 -20.15 8.52
CA ASP A 125 19.46 -20.64 7.69
C ASP A 125 20.72 -19.75 7.66
N GLN A 126 20.84 -18.79 8.59
CA GLN A 126 22.00 -17.89 8.73
C GLN A 126 22.50 -17.87 10.18
N ALA A 127 23.36 -18.85 10.51
CA ALA A 127 23.86 -19.04 11.87
C ALA A 127 24.51 -17.76 12.42
N GLY A 128 24.09 -17.34 13.60
CA GLY A 128 24.62 -16.17 14.30
C GLY A 128 24.08 -14.82 13.82
N GLN A 129 23.22 -14.78 12.82
CA GLN A 129 22.49 -13.57 12.44
C GLN A 129 21.18 -13.44 13.21
N LEU A 130 20.85 -12.21 13.59
CA LEU A 130 19.58 -11.86 14.24
C LEU A 130 18.87 -10.79 13.41
N ILE A 131 17.57 -10.75 13.50
CA ILE A 131 16.77 -9.58 13.08
C ILE A 131 17.17 -8.43 14.00
N ALA A 132 17.72 -7.35 13.44
CA ALA A 132 18.09 -6.17 14.20
C ALA A 132 16.91 -5.24 14.43
N GLY A 133 15.97 -5.24 13.45
CA GLY A 133 14.78 -4.42 13.44
C GLY A 133 14.10 -4.47 12.07
N PHE A 134 13.17 -3.54 11.84
CA PHE A 134 12.42 -3.51 10.58
C PHE A 134 12.69 -2.25 9.75
N GLY A 135 13.56 -1.36 10.24
CA GLY A 135 14.01 -0.16 9.54
C GLY A 135 12.86 0.80 9.22
N GLU A 136 13.07 1.63 8.21
CA GLU A 136 12.08 2.62 7.77
C GLU A 136 11.00 2.02 6.87
N ARG A 137 11.15 0.77 6.41
CA ARG A 137 10.26 0.13 5.42
C ARG A 137 9.92 -1.32 5.81
N PRO A 138 9.24 -1.54 6.94
CA PRO A 138 8.84 -2.89 7.37
C PRO A 138 7.93 -3.59 6.35
N ALA A 139 7.07 -2.85 5.67
CA ALA A 139 6.22 -3.26 4.55
C ALA A 139 5.63 -4.68 4.67
N PRO A 140 4.97 -5.07 5.79
CA PRO A 140 4.34 -6.36 5.85
C PRO A 140 3.25 -6.45 4.77
N VAL A 141 3.30 -7.52 3.97
CA VAL A 141 2.26 -7.88 3.01
C VAL A 141 1.76 -9.27 3.32
N MET A 142 0.48 -9.53 3.07
CA MET A 142 -0.14 -10.77 3.46
C MET A 142 -1.03 -11.29 2.33
N ASN A 143 -1.06 -12.60 2.15
CA ASN A 143 -1.97 -13.26 1.23
C ASN A 143 -3.17 -13.91 1.97
N ASP A 144 -4.14 -14.41 1.20
CA ASP A 144 -5.32 -15.06 1.76
C ASP A 144 -5.04 -16.42 2.40
N GLU A 145 -3.88 -17.01 2.13
CA GLU A 145 -3.41 -18.21 2.81
C GLU A 145 -2.81 -17.93 4.20
N GLY A 146 -2.69 -16.63 4.58
CA GLY A 146 -2.14 -16.20 5.86
C GLY A 146 -0.62 -16.20 5.90
N SER A 147 0.05 -16.32 4.76
CA SER A 147 1.50 -16.08 4.66
C SER A 147 1.76 -14.58 4.68
N ILE A 148 2.86 -14.18 5.34
CA ILE A 148 3.25 -12.77 5.50
C ILE A 148 4.68 -12.60 5.02
N ALA A 149 4.90 -11.73 4.03
CA ALA A 149 6.24 -11.34 3.63
C ALA A 149 6.57 -9.93 4.17
N PHE A 150 7.84 -9.70 4.52
CA PHE A 150 8.31 -8.43 5.07
C PHE A 150 9.81 -8.24 4.86
N ILE A 151 10.27 -7.01 5.06
CA ILE A 151 11.69 -6.65 5.05
C ILE A 151 12.14 -6.45 6.50
N ALA A 152 13.33 -6.94 6.83
CA ALA A 152 13.96 -6.70 8.13
C ALA A 152 15.44 -6.37 7.98
N THR A 153 15.96 -5.55 8.90
CA THR A 153 17.41 -5.29 9.06
C THR A 153 18.05 -6.41 9.87
N LEU A 154 19.33 -6.65 9.64
CA LEU A 154 20.06 -7.80 10.19
C LEU A 154 21.25 -7.35 11.02
N ALA A 155 21.51 -8.02 12.15
CA ALA A 155 22.66 -7.85 13.01
C ALA A 155 23.59 -9.08 12.93
N GLY A 156 24.87 -8.88 13.22
CA GLY A 156 25.85 -9.97 13.29
C GLY A 156 26.51 -10.35 11.96
N GLY A 157 26.27 -9.59 10.87
CA GLY A 157 26.85 -9.82 9.56
C GLY A 157 27.19 -8.55 8.79
N ARG A 158 27.68 -8.72 7.56
CA ARG A 158 27.93 -7.59 6.63
C ARG A 158 26.68 -7.16 5.86
N GLY A 159 25.63 -7.93 5.93
CA GLY A 159 24.40 -7.66 5.23
C GLY A 159 23.44 -6.91 6.12
N ALA A 160 22.92 -5.83 5.60
CA ALA A 160 22.09 -4.92 6.38
C ALA A 160 20.60 -5.30 6.38
N ALA A 161 20.11 -6.13 5.44
CA ALA A 161 18.69 -6.42 5.33
C ALA A 161 18.38 -7.77 4.65
N GLY A 162 17.10 -8.21 4.78
CA GLY A 162 16.59 -9.38 4.08
C GLY A 162 15.09 -9.27 3.83
N VAL A 163 14.62 -10.03 2.84
CA VAL A 163 13.20 -10.30 2.55
C VAL A 163 12.87 -11.66 3.15
N PHE A 164 11.85 -11.69 3.97
CA PHE A 164 11.41 -12.87 4.72
C PHE A 164 9.97 -13.23 4.37
N LEU A 165 9.66 -14.52 4.47
CA LEU A 165 8.31 -15.07 4.32
C LEU A 165 7.99 -15.94 5.53
N ALA A 166 7.02 -15.50 6.34
CA ALA A 166 6.41 -16.29 7.40
C ALA A 166 5.18 -17.01 6.85
N GLY A 167 5.13 -18.31 7.02
CA GLY A 167 4.00 -19.13 6.57
C GLY A 167 4.20 -20.59 6.99
N GLU A 168 3.11 -21.37 7.06
CA GLU A 168 3.15 -22.78 7.45
C GLU A 168 3.89 -23.03 8.78
N GLY A 169 3.78 -22.08 9.72
CA GLY A 169 4.41 -22.18 11.04
C GLY A 169 5.94 -21.94 11.07
N ARG A 170 6.54 -21.45 9.99
CA ARG A 170 7.99 -21.20 9.91
C ARG A 170 8.28 -19.85 9.22
N LEU A 171 9.44 -19.30 9.54
CA LEU A 171 10.05 -18.18 8.85
C LEU A 171 11.06 -18.71 7.83
N ARG A 172 11.11 -18.10 6.64
CA ARG A 172 12.07 -18.44 5.56
C ARG A 172 12.74 -17.18 5.07
N THR A 173 14.02 -17.24 4.74
CA THR A 173 14.73 -16.19 4.02
C THR A 173 14.49 -16.35 2.52
N ILE A 174 13.93 -15.32 1.87
CA ILE A 174 13.72 -15.26 0.41
C ILE A 174 14.97 -14.71 -0.27
N ALA A 175 15.49 -13.59 0.24
CA ALA A 175 16.74 -12.97 -0.20
C ALA A 175 17.36 -12.21 0.97
N SER A 176 18.67 -12.10 0.99
CA SER A 176 19.38 -11.26 1.97
C SER A 176 20.59 -10.60 1.35
N SER A 177 21.01 -9.51 1.94
CA SER A 177 22.25 -8.81 1.54
C SER A 177 23.42 -9.79 1.56
N GLY A 178 24.26 -9.72 0.54
CA GLY A 178 25.37 -10.64 0.34
C GLY A 178 25.03 -11.88 -0.51
N MET A 179 23.75 -12.23 -0.68
CA MET A 179 23.35 -13.31 -1.59
C MET A 179 23.54 -12.90 -3.06
N LYS A 180 23.78 -13.88 -3.92
CA LYS A 180 23.89 -13.69 -5.37
C LYS A 180 22.54 -13.26 -5.94
N ALA A 181 22.54 -12.16 -6.68
CA ALA A 181 21.41 -11.68 -7.46
C ALA A 181 21.55 -12.18 -8.90
N PRO A 182 20.62 -13.02 -9.41
CA PRO A 182 20.76 -13.58 -10.74
C PRO A 182 20.56 -12.51 -11.84
N VAL A 183 21.34 -12.68 -12.92
CA VAL A 183 21.22 -12.02 -14.23
C VAL A 183 20.93 -10.50 -14.16
N ILE A 184 21.91 -9.70 -13.82
CA ILE A 184 21.81 -8.23 -13.91
C ILE A 184 22.83 -7.71 -14.93
N LEU A 185 22.38 -6.90 -15.91
CA LEU A 185 23.21 -6.33 -16.98
C LEU A 185 24.18 -7.35 -17.62
N GLY A 186 23.72 -8.59 -17.85
CA GLY A 186 24.53 -9.65 -18.44
C GLY A 186 25.48 -10.39 -17.49
N GLY A 187 25.44 -10.09 -16.18
CA GLY A 187 26.29 -10.71 -15.15
C GLY A 187 25.52 -11.18 -13.91
N ILE A 188 26.26 -11.49 -12.88
CA ILE A 188 25.73 -11.84 -11.55
C ILE A 188 26.05 -10.68 -10.61
N GLY A 189 25.04 -10.17 -9.92
CA GLY A 189 25.20 -9.18 -8.87
C GLY A 189 25.18 -9.79 -7.46
N VAL A 190 25.17 -8.91 -6.47
CA VAL A 190 25.01 -9.25 -5.05
C VAL A 190 23.99 -8.30 -4.46
N PHE A 191 22.95 -8.82 -3.81
CA PHE A 191 21.98 -7.99 -3.13
C PHE A 191 22.63 -7.13 -2.06
N ALA A 192 22.29 -5.86 -2.02
CA ALA A 192 22.78 -4.89 -1.04
C ALA A 192 21.69 -4.47 -0.06
N GLU A 193 20.54 -4.00 -0.58
CA GLU A 193 19.41 -3.48 0.19
C GLU A 193 18.08 -3.88 -0.45
N PHE A 194 16.98 -3.73 0.30
CA PHE A 194 15.62 -4.04 -0.15
C PHE A 194 14.68 -2.89 0.23
N GLU A 195 13.74 -2.54 -0.66
CA GLU A 195 12.88 -1.36 -0.46
C GLU A 195 11.39 -1.68 -0.41
N ALA A 196 10.93 -2.67 -1.16
CA ALA A 196 9.53 -3.03 -1.24
C ALA A 196 9.37 -4.54 -1.47
N VAL A 197 8.28 -5.08 -0.97
CA VAL A 197 7.90 -6.49 -1.12
C VAL A 197 6.42 -6.59 -1.47
N SER A 198 6.07 -7.60 -2.26
CA SER A 198 4.71 -7.97 -2.61
C SER A 198 4.58 -9.49 -2.64
N LEU A 199 3.41 -10.02 -2.30
CA LEU A 199 3.14 -11.44 -2.11
C LEU A 199 1.82 -11.80 -2.79
N ASP A 200 1.80 -12.89 -3.56
CA ASP A 200 0.59 -13.43 -4.15
C ASP A 200 0.00 -14.61 -3.35
N ASN A 201 -1.20 -15.06 -3.75
CA ASN A 201 -1.87 -16.18 -3.09
C ASN A 201 -1.20 -17.55 -3.33
N ARG A 202 -0.27 -17.67 -4.28
CA ARG A 202 0.53 -18.87 -4.53
C ARG A 202 1.77 -18.92 -3.63
N GLY A 203 2.12 -17.80 -3.00
CA GLY A 203 3.32 -17.64 -2.18
C GLY A 203 4.54 -17.19 -3.00
N ASP A 204 4.34 -16.65 -4.22
CA ASP A 204 5.38 -15.96 -4.98
C ASP A 204 5.64 -14.60 -4.37
N VAL A 205 6.90 -14.20 -4.24
CA VAL A 205 7.32 -12.94 -3.62
C VAL A 205 8.02 -12.07 -4.64
N ALA A 206 7.44 -10.92 -4.99
CA ALA A 206 8.12 -9.89 -5.80
C ALA A 206 8.72 -8.83 -4.87
N PHE A 207 9.89 -8.31 -5.22
CA PHE A 207 10.55 -7.29 -4.41
C PHE A 207 11.45 -6.36 -5.23
N LEU A 208 11.61 -5.13 -4.73
CA LEU A 208 12.56 -4.14 -5.23
C LEU A 208 13.82 -4.21 -4.39
N ALA A 209 14.98 -4.31 -5.04
CA ALA A 209 16.26 -4.43 -4.39
C ALA A 209 17.32 -3.53 -5.05
N TRP A 210 18.29 -3.11 -4.23
CA TRP A 210 19.55 -2.58 -4.70
C TRP A 210 20.55 -3.71 -4.86
N VAL A 211 21.18 -3.80 -6.02
CA VAL A 211 22.12 -4.87 -6.39
C VAL A 211 23.46 -4.27 -6.75
N ARG A 212 24.50 -4.70 -6.07
CA ARG A 212 25.88 -4.34 -6.42
C ARG A 212 26.34 -5.21 -7.58
N HIS A 213 26.72 -4.56 -8.68
CA HIS A 213 27.30 -5.17 -9.87
C HIS A 213 28.62 -4.46 -10.20
N GLY A 214 29.72 -5.12 -9.97
CA GLY A 214 31.03 -4.50 -10.08
C GLY A 214 31.23 -3.36 -9.10
N ARG A 215 31.37 -2.12 -9.59
CA ARG A 215 31.51 -0.90 -8.79
C ARG A 215 30.20 -0.12 -8.64
N GLU A 216 29.17 -0.52 -9.35
CA GLU A 216 27.87 0.16 -9.37
C GLU A 216 26.86 -0.53 -8.46
N THR A 217 25.91 0.24 -7.98
CA THR A 217 24.73 -0.27 -7.29
C THR A 217 23.50 0.12 -8.12
N ILE A 218 22.69 -0.85 -8.45
CA ILE A 218 21.63 -0.77 -9.46
C ILE A 218 20.31 -1.20 -8.82
N GLU A 219 19.26 -0.43 -9.01
CA GLU A 219 17.92 -0.87 -8.67
C GLU A 219 17.44 -1.98 -9.61
N ALA A 220 16.80 -3.00 -9.06
CA ALA A 220 16.19 -4.06 -9.84
C ALA A 220 15.01 -4.70 -9.14
N ILE A 221 14.03 -5.12 -9.93
CA ILE A 221 12.88 -5.89 -9.48
C ILE A 221 13.16 -7.37 -9.71
N TYR A 222 12.95 -8.16 -8.66
CA TYR A 222 13.04 -9.61 -8.67
C TYR A 222 11.72 -10.25 -8.26
N VAL A 223 11.53 -11.50 -8.68
CA VAL A 223 10.48 -12.37 -8.18
C VAL A 223 11.09 -13.69 -7.73
N ALA A 224 10.67 -14.14 -6.56
CA ALA A 224 10.94 -15.46 -6.02
C ALA A 224 9.72 -16.35 -6.26
N ARG A 225 9.76 -17.20 -7.28
CA ARG A 225 8.66 -18.10 -7.65
C ARG A 225 8.71 -19.35 -6.77
N LYS A 226 7.59 -19.66 -6.11
CA LYS A 226 7.45 -20.87 -5.28
C LYS A 226 7.38 -22.12 -6.18
N THR A 227 8.34 -23.02 -6.00
CA THR A 227 8.40 -24.31 -6.69
C THR A 227 8.56 -25.40 -5.64
N GLY A 228 7.44 -26.01 -5.24
CA GLY A 228 7.42 -26.93 -4.11
C GLY A 228 7.83 -26.26 -2.79
N ALA A 229 8.92 -26.72 -2.18
CA ALA A 229 9.41 -26.19 -0.90
C ALA A 229 10.43 -25.05 -1.04
N VAL A 230 10.85 -24.71 -2.25
CA VAL A 230 11.89 -23.72 -2.53
C VAL A 230 11.35 -22.55 -3.35
N HIS A 231 12.08 -21.43 -3.32
CA HIS A 231 11.81 -20.28 -4.15
C HIS A 231 12.93 -20.10 -5.16
N GLN A 232 12.59 -19.94 -6.44
CA GLN A 232 13.53 -19.66 -7.51
C GLN A 232 13.50 -18.17 -7.83
N LEU A 233 14.65 -17.51 -7.71
CA LEU A 233 14.81 -16.08 -8.00
C LEU A 233 14.97 -15.84 -9.50
N THR A 234 14.18 -14.90 -10.02
CA THR A 234 14.27 -14.42 -11.41
C THR A 234 14.21 -12.90 -11.42
N LYS A 235 15.04 -12.26 -12.23
CA LYS A 235 14.99 -10.83 -12.47
C LYS A 235 13.80 -10.48 -13.37
N VAL A 236 13.09 -9.39 -13.04
CA VAL A 236 11.99 -8.83 -13.83
C VAL A 236 12.46 -7.66 -14.66
N ALA A 237 13.11 -6.68 -14.04
CA ALA A 237 13.66 -5.47 -14.68
C ALA A 237 14.82 -4.93 -13.86
N ALA A 238 15.75 -4.20 -14.51
CA ALA A 238 16.83 -3.52 -13.82
C ALA A 238 17.09 -2.14 -14.42
N ALA A 239 17.55 -1.19 -13.60
CA ALA A 239 17.97 0.13 -14.07
C ALA A 239 19.12 -0.01 -15.06
N GLY A 240 19.09 0.80 -16.12
CA GLY A 240 20.03 0.71 -17.24
C GLY A 240 19.61 -0.25 -18.36
N GLU A 241 18.61 -1.12 -18.15
CA GLU A 241 18.08 -1.98 -19.23
C GLU A 241 17.09 -1.24 -20.12
N PRO A 242 16.95 -1.64 -21.41
CA PRO A 242 15.96 -1.07 -22.32
C PRO A 242 14.54 -1.23 -21.74
N ALA A 243 13.78 -0.14 -21.74
CA ALA A 243 12.37 -0.14 -21.34
C ALA A 243 11.46 -0.39 -22.54
N PRO A 244 10.43 -1.24 -22.45
CA PRO A 244 9.40 -1.35 -23.47
C PRO A 244 8.74 0.01 -23.77
N GLY A 245 8.54 0.34 -25.03
CA GLY A 245 8.05 1.66 -25.44
C GLY A 245 9.16 2.68 -25.67
N GLY A 246 10.43 2.34 -25.39
CA GLY A 246 11.61 3.14 -25.69
C GLY A 246 12.30 3.72 -24.44
N GLY A 247 13.56 4.01 -24.59
CA GLY A 247 14.42 4.50 -23.49
C GLY A 247 14.96 3.39 -22.60
N PHE A 248 15.39 3.76 -21.39
CA PHE A 248 16.01 2.87 -20.42
C PHE A 248 15.41 3.09 -19.04
N TYR A 249 15.20 2.02 -18.29
CA TYR A 249 14.81 2.13 -16.89
C TYR A 249 15.86 2.91 -16.09
N SER A 250 15.41 3.80 -15.22
CA SER A 250 16.28 4.61 -14.36
C SER A 250 16.08 4.28 -12.88
N SER A 251 14.84 4.14 -12.45
CA SER A 251 14.46 3.76 -11.08
C SER A 251 13.06 3.17 -11.09
N PHE A 252 12.67 2.54 -9.99
CA PHE A 252 11.41 1.82 -9.88
C PHE A 252 10.62 2.25 -8.64
N GLY A 253 9.28 2.20 -8.73
CA GLY A 253 8.41 2.16 -7.58
C GLY A 253 8.19 0.72 -7.11
N ALA A 254 7.35 0.56 -6.08
CA ALA A 254 7.06 -0.74 -5.49
C ALA A 254 6.37 -1.68 -6.49
N PRO A 255 6.92 -2.90 -6.72
CA PRO A 255 6.24 -3.90 -7.55
C PRO A 255 5.04 -4.49 -6.83
N VAL A 256 4.00 -4.84 -7.58
CA VAL A 256 2.84 -5.58 -7.09
C VAL A 256 2.66 -6.83 -7.94
N ILE A 257 2.60 -7.99 -7.29
CA ILE A 257 2.34 -9.28 -7.94
C ILE A 257 0.88 -9.69 -7.71
N ASN A 258 0.20 -10.17 -8.76
CA ASN A 258 -1.14 -10.74 -8.63
C ASN A 258 -1.12 -12.28 -8.58
N SER A 259 -2.26 -12.92 -8.25
CA SER A 259 -2.32 -14.38 -8.12
C SER A 259 -2.15 -15.15 -9.44
N ARG A 260 -2.12 -14.47 -10.59
CA ARG A 260 -1.70 -15.05 -11.87
C ARG A 260 -0.18 -15.01 -12.08
N GLY A 261 0.55 -14.36 -11.16
CA GLY A 261 1.99 -14.19 -11.20
C GLY A 261 2.48 -13.08 -12.12
N ALA A 262 1.58 -12.26 -12.65
CA ALA A 262 1.96 -11.04 -13.35
C ALA A 262 2.40 -9.97 -12.33
N ILE A 263 3.33 -9.12 -12.73
CA ILE A 263 3.91 -8.09 -11.87
C ILE A 263 3.70 -6.73 -12.53
N ALA A 264 3.02 -5.82 -11.85
CA ALA A 264 2.91 -4.43 -12.25
C ALA A 264 3.88 -3.56 -11.43
N PHE A 265 4.50 -2.57 -12.05
CA PHE A 265 5.42 -1.66 -11.37
C PHE A 265 5.51 -0.30 -12.03
N PRO A 266 5.57 0.80 -11.26
CA PRO A 266 5.93 2.12 -11.76
C PRO A 266 7.43 2.19 -12.03
N ALA A 267 7.85 2.95 -13.03
CA ALA A 267 9.25 3.23 -13.27
C ALA A 267 9.47 4.63 -13.83
N VAL A 268 10.65 5.18 -13.57
CA VAL A 268 11.20 6.33 -14.27
C VAL A 268 12.01 5.82 -15.46
N VAL A 269 11.79 6.43 -16.62
CA VAL A 269 12.46 6.08 -17.88
C VAL A 269 13.28 7.26 -18.35
N LYS A 270 14.53 7.02 -18.76
CA LYS A 270 15.42 8.01 -19.40
C LYS A 270 15.47 7.77 -20.89
N LEU A 271 15.59 8.86 -21.65
CA LEU A 271 15.74 8.82 -23.13
C LEU A 271 14.57 8.13 -23.84
N GLY A 272 13.41 8.05 -23.20
CA GLY A 272 12.18 7.52 -23.76
C GLY A 272 11.13 8.62 -24.02
N PRO A 273 10.03 8.28 -24.70
CA PRO A 273 8.93 9.21 -24.97
C PRO A 273 8.14 9.58 -23.70
N ALA A 274 8.09 8.69 -22.71
CA ALA A 274 7.48 8.91 -21.39
C ALA A 274 8.55 8.87 -20.32
N LEU A 275 8.63 9.92 -19.47
CA LEU A 275 9.61 10.00 -18.39
C LEU A 275 9.22 9.15 -17.18
N GLY A 276 7.94 8.89 -16.98
CA GLY A 276 7.40 8.01 -15.98
C GLY A 276 6.38 7.07 -16.60
N ALA A 277 6.36 5.82 -16.19
CA ALA A 277 5.43 4.84 -16.75
C ALA A 277 5.08 3.74 -15.77
N ILE A 278 3.97 3.08 -15.99
CA ILE A 278 3.57 1.84 -15.37
C ILE A 278 3.79 0.72 -16.38
N PHE A 279 4.46 -0.33 -15.96
CA PHE A 279 4.74 -1.52 -16.75
C PHE A 279 4.03 -2.72 -16.14
N VAL A 280 3.70 -3.69 -16.99
CA VAL A 280 3.18 -5.00 -16.57
C VAL A 280 4.07 -6.07 -17.21
N ALA A 281 4.61 -6.95 -16.36
CA ALA A 281 5.35 -8.14 -16.72
C ALA A 281 4.45 -9.36 -16.47
N PRO A 282 3.86 -9.99 -17.49
CA PRO A 282 3.14 -11.25 -17.35
C PRO A 282 4.07 -12.35 -16.80
N ALA A 283 3.50 -13.40 -16.19
CA ALA A 283 4.28 -14.45 -15.54
C ALA A 283 5.32 -15.12 -16.45
N GLU A 284 4.99 -15.29 -17.73
CA GLU A 284 5.79 -16.02 -18.71
C GLU A 284 6.14 -15.21 -19.96
N ALA A 285 6.04 -13.88 -19.89
CA ALA A 285 6.32 -12.98 -21.01
C ALA A 285 7.12 -11.76 -20.54
N PRO A 286 7.86 -11.10 -21.46
CA PRO A 286 8.52 -9.83 -21.16
C PRO A 286 7.56 -8.76 -20.70
N ALA A 287 8.07 -7.82 -19.89
CA ALA A 287 7.34 -6.63 -19.51
C ALA A 287 6.91 -5.80 -20.73
N HIS A 288 5.77 -5.14 -20.63
CA HIS A 288 5.29 -4.19 -21.64
C HIS A 288 4.87 -2.87 -20.98
N LEU A 289 4.89 -1.80 -21.75
CA LEU A 289 4.38 -0.50 -21.33
C LEU A 289 2.85 -0.60 -21.19
N PHE A 290 2.34 -0.32 -19.98
CA PHE A 290 0.90 -0.30 -19.72
C PHE A 290 0.33 1.12 -19.83
N LEU A 291 1.02 2.12 -19.25
CA LEU A 291 0.59 3.51 -19.20
C LEU A 291 1.81 4.43 -19.03
N GLY A 292 1.87 5.54 -19.76
CA GLY A 292 2.96 6.50 -19.70
C GLY A 292 2.55 7.93 -19.33
N THR A 293 3.48 8.72 -18.82
CA THR A 293 3.30 10.17 -18.73
C THR A 293 3.14 10.74 -20.14
N GLY A 294 2.25 11.74 -20.30
CA GLY A 294 1.81 12.23 -21.60
C GLY A 294 0.54 11.58 -22.14
N ASP A 295 0.15 10.41 -21.64
CA ASP A 295 -1.12 9.78 -22.02
C ASP A 295 -2.32 10.60 -21.54
N PRO A 296 -3.45 10.62 -22.29
CA PRO A 296 -4.65 11.36 -21.92
C PRO A 296 -5.25 10.85 -20.59
N ALA A 297 -5.59 11.78 -19.70
CA ALA A 297 -6.32 11.49 -18.47
C ALA A 297 -7.84 11.58 -18.71
N PRO A 298 -8.65 10.66 -18.12
CA PRO A 298 -10.11 10.68 -18.32
C PRO A 298 -10.81 11.89 -17.72
N THR A 299 -10.14 12.63 -16.84
CA THR A 299 -10.62 13.89 -16.24
C THR A 299 -10.28 15.14 -17.08
N GLY A 300 -9.62 14.96 -18.21
CA GLY A 300 -9.02 16.02 -19.02
C GLY A 300 -7.52 16.18 -18.74
N GLY A 301 -6.79 16.77 -19.69
CA GLY A 301 -5.34 16.90 -19.62
C GLY A 301 -4.59 15.58 -19.88
N ILE A 302 -3.36 15.52 -19.39
CA ILE A 302 -2.46 14.37 -19.55
C ILE A 302 -1.85 13.95 -18.20
N PHE A 303 -1.54 12.67 -18.02
CA PHE A 303 -0.81 12.20 -16.87
C PHE A 303 0.60 12.79 -16.83
N ALA A 304 0.96 13.41 -15.72
CA ALA A 304 2.25 14.07 -15.52
C ALA A 304 3.20 13.26 -14.61
N ARG A 305 2.63 12.56 -13.63
CA ARG A 305 3.38 11.71 -12.69
C ARG A 305 2.43 10.72 -12.03
N PHE A 306 2.90 9.49 -11.84
CA PHE A 306 2.19 8.43 -11.14
C PHE A 306 2.65 8.32 -9.68
N SER A 307 1.80 7.77 -8.81
CA SER A 307 2.18 7.40 -7.44
C SER A 307 3.28 6.32 -7.45
N GLU A 308 4.11 6.33 -6.41
CA GLU A 308 5.19 5.35 -6.22
C GLU A 308 4.67 3.92 -6.01
N ARG A 309 3.46 3.80 -5.46
CA ARG A 309 2.78 2.54 -5.24
C ARG A 309 1.48 2.50 -6.01
N ILE A 310 1.15 1.32 -6.50
CA ILE A 310 -0.05 1.05 -7.29
C ILE A 310 -0.77 -0.18 -6.74
N GLY A 311 -2.05 -0.34 -7.07
CA GLY A 311 -2.79 -1.58 -6.88
C GLY A 311 -2.79 -2.39 -8.17
N PHE A 312 -2.87 -3.72 -8.07
CA PHE A 312 -2.92 -4.61 -9.23
C PHE A 312 -3.72 -5.86 -8.89
N ASP A 313 -4.82 -6.10 -9.60
CA ASP A 313 -5.70 -7.22 -9.32
C ASP A 313 -5.47 -8.42 -10.24
N ASP A 314 -6.17 -9.52 -9.96
CA ASP A 314 -6.06 -10.76 -10.73
C ASP A 314 -6.68 -10.66 -12.14
N SER A 315 -7.51 -9.66 -12.41
CA SER A 315 -8.01 -9.39 -13.76
C SER A 315 -7.00 -8.65 -14.64
N GLY A 316 -5.99 -8.02 -14.06
CA GLY A 316 -4.98 -7.20 -14.75
C GLY A 316 -5.25 -5.70 -14.67
N ARG A 317 -6.22 -5.27 -13.85
CA ARG A 317 -6.50 -3.85 -13.63
C ARG A 317 -5.46 -3.24 -12.71
N VAL A 318 -5.03 -2.03 -13.04
CA VAL A 318 -4.08 -1.25 -12.26
C VAL A 318 -4.79 -0.05 -11.64
N ALA A 319 -4.66 0.11 -10.32
CA ALA A 319 -5.12 1.29 -9.59
C ALA A 319 -3.92 2.18 -9.22
N PHE A 320 -4.04 3.48 -9.42
CA PHE A 320 -2.95 4.42 -9.17
C PHE A 320 -3.45 5.82 -8.84
N GLY A 321 -2.64 6.58 -8.09
CA GLY A 321 -2.76 8.02 -8.00
C GLY A 321 -1.96 8.69 -9.11
N ALA A 322 -2.45 9.81 -9.66
CA ALA A 322 -1.70 10.55 -10.66
C ALA A 322 -1.89 12.05 -10.56
N PHE A 323 -0.80 12.79 -10.81
CA PHE A 323 -0.84 14.21 -11.13
C PHE A 323 -1.15 14.39 -12.61
N ILE A 324 -1.91 15.43 -12.93
CA ILE A 324 -2.39 15.74 -14.26
C ILE A 324 -1.98 17.15 -14.64
N ASN A 325 -1.47 17.32 -15.86
CA ASN A 325 -1.21 18.62 -16.45
C ASN A 325 -2.28 18.94 -17.50
N GLY A 326 -2.74 20.19 -17.52
CA GLY A 326 -3.71 20.70 -18.48
C GLY A 326 -5.02 21.15 -17.84
N SER A 327 -6.13 20.96 -18.55
CA SER A 327 -7.46 21.33 -18.06
C SER A 327 -8.03 20.28 -17.12
N GLY A 328 -8.71 20.70 -16.08
CA GLY A 328 -9.38 19.82 -15.11
C GLY A 328 -8.63 19.68 -13.80
N PRO A 329 -8.98 18.66 -13.00
CA PRO A 329 -8.31 18.36 -11.72
C PRO A 329 -6.82 18.08 -11.90
N ASP A 330 -5.99 18.58 -11.00
CA ASP A 330 -4.54 18.40 -11.02
C ASP A 330 -4.06 17.09 -10.38
N PHE A 331 -4.96 16.38 -9.68
CA PHE A 331 -4.69 15.07 -9.08
C PHE A 331 -5.97 14.22 -8.98
N GLY A 332 -5.80 12.91 -9.13
CA GLY A 332 -6.88 11.93 -8.95
C GLY A 332 -6.41 10.52 -8.67
N ILE A 333 -7.37 9.68 -8.30
CA ILE A 333 -7.25 8.22 -8.17
C ILE A 333 -7.94 7.60 -9.38
N PHE A 334 -7.24 6.69 -10.04
CA PHE A 334 -7.65 6.07 -11.30
C PHE A 334 -7.59 4.55 -11.23
N VAL A 335 -8.40 3.90 -12.06
CA VAL A 335 -8.25 2.48 -12.41
C VAL A 335 -8.16 2.38 -13.93
N ALA A 336 -7.22 1.58 -14.40
CA ALA A 336 -7.05 1.28 -15.83
C ALA A 336 -7.14 -0.24 -16.06
N ASP A 337 -7.79 -0.62 -17.17
CA ASP A 337 -7.89 -1.98 -17.68
C ASP A 337 -7.47 -1.92 -19.17
N GLY A 338 -6.20 -2.16 -19.44
CA GLY A 338 -5.63 -1.93 -20.75
C GLY A 338 -5.82 -0.47 -21.21
N ALA A 339 -6.57 -0.26 -22.30
CA ALA A 339 -6.85 1.05 -22.85
C ALA A 339 -8.00 1.79 -22.14
N ASP A 340 -8.86 1.08 -21.42
CA ASP A 340 -9.95 1.68 -20.66
C ASP A 340 -9.42 2.28 -19.35
N ARG A 341 -9.69 3.57 -19.15
CA ARG A 341 -9.18 4.35 -18.02
C ARG A 341 -10.33 5.10 -17.37
N ARG A 342 -10.49 4.96 -16.06
CA ARG A 342 -11.56 5.59 -15.31
C ARG A 342 -11.01 6.34 -14.11
N ALA A 343 -11.49 7.57 -13.89
CA ALA A 343 -11.30 8.29 -12.65
C ALA A 343 -12.28 7.76 -11.59
N LEU A 344 -11.77 7.46 -10.41
CA LEU A 344 -12.60 7.08 -9.24
C LEU A 344 -12.90 8.29 -8.37
N ALA A 345 -11.91 9.16 -8.21
CA ALA A 345 -11.98 10.38 -7.44
C ALA A 345 -10.96 11.37 -7.98
N ALA A 346 -11.31 12.65 -8.04
CA ALA A 346 -10.35 13.67 -8.41
C ALA A 346 -10.59 14.95 -7.59
N ARG A 347 -9.54 15.74 -7.39
CA ARG A 347 -9.62 16.99 -6.64
C ARG A 347 -10.71 17.90 -7.22
N GLY A 348 -11.53 18.49 -6.34
CA GLY A 348 -12.67 19.32 -6.73
C GLY A 348 -13.93 18.55 -7.15
N GLN A 349 -13.91 17.23 -7.25
CA GLN A 349 -15.11 16.43 -7.47
C GLN A 349 -15.89 16.21 -6.17
N ALA A 350 -17.21 16.05 -6.29
CA ALA A 350 -18.08 15.70 -5.16
C ALA A 350 -17.70 14.34 -4.57
N ALA A 351 -17.53 14.29 -3.25
CA ALA A 351 -17.21 13.08 -2.52
C ALA A 351 -18.48 12.35 -2.08
N PRO A 352 -18.55 11.01 -2.15
CA PRO A 352 -19.62 10.24 -1.51
C PRO A 352 -19.68 10.54 -0.01
N GLY A 353 -20.88 10.88 0.48
CA GLY A 353 -21.09 11.27 1.86
C GLY A 353 -21.01 12.78 2.11
N GLY A 354 -20.75 13.58 1.08
CA GLY A 354 -20.78 15.05 1.09
C GLY A 354 -19.41 15.69 0.95
N GLY A 355 -19.41 16.98 0.60
CA GLY A 355 -18.22 17.77 0.34
C GLY A 355 -17.58 17.50 -1.04
N VAL A 356 -16.44 18.15 -1.28
CA VAL A 356 -15.60 17.94 -2.46
C VAL A 356 -14.20 17.51 -2.03
N TYR A 357 -13.57 16.63 -2.80
CA TYR A 357 -12.22 16.18 -2.51
C TYR A 357 -11.22 17.33 -2.61
N THR A 358 -10.42 17.52 -1.57
CA THR A 358 -9.35 18.53 -1.49
C THR A 358 -7.96 17.94 -1.58
N SER A 359 -7.75 16.74 -1.01
CA SER A 359 -6.49 16.02 -1.09
C SER A 359 -6.70 14.50 -0.93
N PHE A 360 -5.66 13.73 -1.22
CA PHE A 360 -5.67 12.27 -1.17
C PHE A 360 -4.46 11.77 -0.38
N GLY A 361 -4.60 10.57 0.22
CA GLY A 361 -3.47 9.81 0.75
C GLY A 361 -2.46 9.48 -0.36
N ALA A 362 -1.32 8.92 0.02
CA ALA A 362 -0.19 8.75 -0.89
C ALA A 362 -0.50 7.88 -2.11
N TRP A 363 -1.30 6.85 -1.94
CA TRP A 363 -1.68 5.88 -2.98
C TRP A 363 -2.96 5.12 -2.63
N PRO A 364 -3.69 4.64 -3.64
CA PRO A 364 -4.77 3.67 -3.43
C PRO A 364 -4.21 2.28 -3.12
N VAL A 365 -4.98 1.49 -2.38
CA VAL A 365 -4.69 0.07 -2.13
C VAL A 365 -5.79 -0.77 -2.76
N MET A 366 -5.43 -1.83 -3.46
CA MET A 366 -6.35 -2.71 -4.17
C MET A 366 -6.16 -4.15 -3.73
N SER A 367 -7.26 -4.87 -3.48
CA SER A 367 -7.26 -6.31 -3.26
C SER A 367 -7.04 -7.05 -4.59
N HIS A 368 -6.69 -8.33 -4.54
CA HIS A 368 -6.53 -9.13 -5.75
C HIS A 368 -7.85 -9.41 -6.49
N THR A 369 -9.01 -9.19 -5.87
CA THR A 369 -10.34 -9.27 -6.51
C THR A 369 -10.86 -7.93 -7.01
N GLY A 370 -10.13 -6.81 -6.70
CA GLY A 370 -10.37 -5.49 -7.26
C GLY A 370 -11.18 -4.54 -6.40
N GLU A 371 -11.43 -4.87 -5.11
CA GLU A 371 -11.85 -3.89 -4.12
C GLU A 371 -10.69 -2.90 -3.92
N LEU A 372 -11.02 -1.60 -3.86
CA LEU A 372 -10.01 -0.56 -3.77
C LEU A 372 -10.36 0.39 -2.63
N ALA A 373 -9.40 0.63 -1.74
CA ALA A 373 -9.52 1.62 -0.67
C ALA A 373 -8.54 2.78 -0.88
N PHE A 374 -8.97 3.97 -0.53
CA PHE A 374 -8.12 5.15 -0.47
C PHE A 374 -8.58 6.09 0.64
N VAL A 375 -7.67 6.93 1.12
CA VAL A 375 -7.98 7.97 2.09
C VAL A 375 -8.00 9.32 1.37
N ALA A 376 -8.94 10.17 1.73
CA ALA A 376 -9.02 11.53 1.20
C ALA A 376 -9.46 12.52 2.28
N ALA A 377 -9.16 13.78 2.03
CA ALA A 377 -9.75 14.92 2.71
C ALA A 377 -10.84 15.56 1.84
N THR A 378 -11.87 16.08 2.49
CA THR A 378 -12.88 16.90 1.84
C THR A 378 -12.86 18.33 2.37
N ASP A 379 -13.60 19.23 1.73
CA ASP A 379 -13.76 20.61 2.19
C ASP A 379 -14.63 20.74 3.47
N GLN A 380 -15.15 19.62 3.98
CA GLN A 380 -15.91 19.56 5.24
C GLN A 380 -15.02 19.26 6.46
N GLY A 381 -13.77 18.84 6.26
CA GLY A 381 -12.81 18.51 7.31
C GLY A 381 -11.55 19.37 7.25
N SER A 382 -10.79 19.42 8.35
CA SER A 382 -9.50 20.13 8.44
C SER A 382 -8.28 19.25 8.12
N ALA A 383 -8.48 17.94 7.97
CA ALA A 383 -7.45 16.92 7.72
C ALA A 383 -8.07 15.77 6.90
N PHE A 384 -7.39 14.64 6.79
CA PHE A 384 -7.98 13.43 6.20
C PHE A 384 -9.24 13.03 6.99
N ASP A 385 -10.39 13.09 6.33
CA ASP A 385 -11.71 12.95 6.96
C ASP A 385 -12.53 11.78 6.43
N GLY A 386 -11.99 10.98 5.53
CA GLY A 386 -12.69 9.82 5.01
C GLY A 386 -11.80 8.70 4.49
N VAL A 387 -12.23 7.48 4.77
CA VAL A 387 -11.80 6.28 4.06
C VAL A 387 -12.87 5.94 3.05
N PHE A 388 -12.48 5.81 1.79
CA PHE A 388 -13.36 5.53 0.67
C PHE A 388 -13.05 4.14 0.12
N LEU A 389 -14.10 3.40 -0.20
CA LEU A 389 -14.03 2.04 -0.74
C LEU A 389 -14.76 1.97 -2.07
N MET A 390 -14.08 1.51 -3.11
CA MET A 390 -14.69 1.05 -4.35
C MET A 390 -14.95 -0.45 -4.21
N ASN A 391 -16.20 -0.86 -4.37
CA ASN A 391 -16.58 -2.27 -4.39
C ASN A 391 -16.35 -2.90 -5.79
N ALA A 392 -16.53 -4.23 -5.88
CA ALA A 392 -16.39 -4.97 -7.14
C ALA A 392 -17.27 -4.44 -8.30
N ALA A 393 -18.42 -3.81 -7.98
CA ALA A 393 -19.30 -3.17 -8.98
C ALA A 393 -18.78 -1.79 -9.42
N GLY A 394 -17.64 -1.33 -8.89
CA GLY A 394 -17.03 -0.05 -9.23
C GLY A 394 -17.66 1.17 -8.55
N LYS A 395 -18.54 0.98 -7.58
CA LYS A 395 -19.15 2.07 -6.82
C LYS A 395 -18.25 2.48 -5.67
N VAL A 396 -17.92 3.78 -5.59
CA VAL A 396 -17.18 4.38 -4.48
C VAL A 396 -18.15 4.84 -3.40
N THR A 397 -17.83 4.53 -2.14
CA THR A 397 -18.60 4.97 -0.95
C THR A 397 -17.61 5.39 0.14
N ARG A 398 -17.95 6.42 0.94
CA ARG A 398 -17.23 6.70 2.19
C ARG A 398 -17.65 5.65 3.23
N VAL A 399 -16.70 4.89 3.74
CA VAL A 399 -16.96 3.79 4.68
C VAL A 399 -16.60 4.13 6.11
N LEU A 400 -15.67 5.06 6.32
CA LEU A 400 -15.26 5.52 7.64
C LEU A 400 -14.96 7.02 7.63
N ALA A 401 -15.20 7.66 8.78
CA ALA A 401 -14.87 9.05 9.05
C ALA A 401 -14.50 9.22 10.54
N PRO A 402 -13.74 10.26 10.92
CA PRO A 402 -13.65 10.71 12.31
C PRO A 402 -15.05 10.95 12.90
N GLY A 403 -15.27 10.47 14.12
CA GLY A 403 -16.57 10.45 14.80
C GLY A 403 -17.27 9.09 14.75
N ASP A 404 -16.88 8.18 13.87
CA ASP A 404 -17.49 6.85 13.79
C ASP A 404 -17.26 6.05 15.07
N PRO A 405 -18.31 5.41 15.64
CA PRO A 405 -18.21 4.65 16.87
C PRO A 405 -17.49 3.32 16.65
N LEU A 406 -16.74 2.89 17.67
CA LEU A 406 -16.21 1.53 17.75
C LEU A 406 -17.25 0.60 18.39
N MET A 407 -17.27 -0.65 17.94
CA MET A 407 -18.18 -1.68 18.46
C MET A 407 -17.95 -2.02 19.95
N ASP A 408 -16.71 -1.89 20.40
CA ASP A 408 -16.25 -2.18 21.75
C ASP A 408 -16.13 -0.93 22.64
N GLY A 409 -16.78 0.14 22.23
CA GLY A 409 -16.82 1.44 22.92
C GLY A 409 -15.77 2.43 22.44
N GLY A 410 -16.06 3.71 22.56
CA GLY A 410 -15.26 4.80 22.05
C GLY A 410 -15.58 5.17 20.61
N LYS A 411 -14.75 5.98 19.98
CA LYS A 411 -14.93 6.50 18.60
C LYS A 411 -13.58 6.74 17.93
N LEU A 412 -13.56 6.70 16.62
CA LEU A 412 -12.43 7.15 15.79
C LEU A 412 -12.35 8.68 15.86
N THR A 413 -11.22 9.24 16.27
CA THR A 413 -11.04 10.72 16.34
C THR A 413 -10.19 11.25 15.18
N SER A 414 -9.26 10.44 14.65
CA SER A 414 -8.38 10.87 13.56
C SER A 414 -7.86 9.69 12.74
N LEU A 415 -7.63 9.93 11.45
CA LEU A 415 -6.91 9.02 10.56
C LEU A 415 -5.39 9.27 10.57
N GLY A 416 -4.92 10.23 11.38
CA GLY A 416 -3.50 10.62 11.44
C GLY A 416 -3.03 11.48 10.26
N LEU A 417 -1.78 11.90 10.33
CA LEU A 417 -1.13 12.71 9.28
C LEU A 417 -0.70 11.86 8.08
N TYR A 418 -0.39 10.59 8.31
CA TYR A 418 0.05 9.62 7.30
C TYR A 418 -0.88 8.42 7.29
N PRO A 419 -2.12 8.62 6.79
CA PRO A 419 -3.14 7.58 6.85
C PRO A 419 -2.72 6.36 6.05
N THR A 420 -2.78 5.21 6.69
CA THR A 420 -2.47 3.91 6.09
C THR A 420 -3.69 3.02 6.14
N VAL A 421 -4.03 2.42 5.01
CA VAL A 421 -5.16 1.49 4.86
C VAL A 421 -4.71 0.23 4.15
N ALA A 422 -5.40 -0.87 4.43
CA ALA A 422 -5.33 -2.11 3.67
C ALA A 422 -6.77 -2.58 3.40
N VAL A 423 -6.99 -3.20 2.25
CA VAL A 423 -8.29 -3.72 1.85
C VAL A 423 -8.18 -5.21 1.56
N ALA A 424 -9.13 -5.98 2.07
CA ALA A 424 -9.27 -7.39 1.77
C ALA A 424 -10.34 -7.64 0.69
N SER A 425 -10.33 -8.82 0.08
CA SER A 425 -11.24 -9.20 -1.00
C SER A 425 -12.72 -9.32 -0.57
N ASP A 426 -12.98 -9.37 0.74
CA ASP A 426 -14.33 -9.29 1.29
C ASP A 426 -14.84 -7.84 1.45
N GLY A 427 -14.06 -6.86 1.04
CA GLY A 427 -14.33 -5.43 1.19
C GLY A 427 -14.12 -4.89 2.61
N SER A 428 -13.56 -5.68 3.52
CA SER A 428 -13.14 -5.16 4.82
C SER A 428 -11.88 -4.30 4.68
N VAL A 429 -11.79 -3.27 5.53
CA VAL A 429 -10.68 -2.31 5.52
C VAL A 429 -10.01 -2.31 6.88
N SER A 430 -8.70 -2.50 6.91
CA SER A 430 -7.88 -2.24 8.09
C SER A 430 -7.15 -0.92 7.95
N LEU A 431 -6.96 -0.21 9.06
CA LEU A 431 -6.33 1.11 9.06
C LEU A 431 -5.62 1.39 10.38
N LEU A 432 -4.72 2.36 10.35
CA LEU A 432 -4.23 3.02 11.55
C LEU A 432 -5.10 4.23 11.84
N GLY A 433 -5.41 4.46 13.10
CA GLY A 433 -6.17 5.62 13.54
C GLY A 433 -5.89 5.99 14.99
N ILE A 434 -6.41 7.13 15.39
CA ILE A 434 -6.46 7.56 16.78
C ILE A 434 -7.90 7.37 17.23
N VAL A 435 -8.08 6.71 18.36
CA VAL A 435 -9.38 6.45 18.96
C VAL A 435 -9.45 7.09 20.33
N GLU A 436 -10.62 7.60 20.68
CA GLU A 436 -10.93 8.03 22.05
C GLU A 436 -11.74 6.94 22.74
N ARG A 437 -11.31 6.54 23.93
CA ARG A 437 -12.01 5.62 24.82
C ARG A 437 -11.89 6.13 26.25
N ASP A 438 -13.01 6.28 26.94
CA ASP A 438 -13.08 6.78 28.34
C ASP A 438 -12.40 8.15 28.54
N GLY A 439 -12.39 9.00 27.49
CA GLY A 439 -11.79 10.32 27.51
C GLY A 439 -10.28 10.37 27.24
N GLU A 440 -9.66 9.22 26.95
CA GLU A 440 -8.25 9.12 26.58
C GLU A 440 -8.09 8.77 25.11
N GLU A 441 -7.14 9.43 24.42
CA GLU A 441 -6.79 9.13 23.04
C GLU A 441 -5.62 8.14 22.95
N ALA A 442 -5.74 7.16 22.07
CA ALA A 442 -4.69 6.17 21.79
C ALA A 442 -4.60 5.85 20.29
N TYR A 443 -3.38 5.57 19.82
CA TYR A 443 -3.16 4.97 18.51
C TYR A 443 -3.69 3.54 18.49
N ALA A 444 -4.32 3.15 17.39
CA ALA A 444 -4.90 1.83 17.24
C ALA A 444 -4.74 1.28 15.82
N VAL A 445 -4.62 -0.04 15.74
CA VAL A 445 -4.88 -0.83 14.53
C VAL A 445 -6.36 -1.16 14.53
N LEU A 446 -7.07 -0.74 13.51
CA LEU A 446 -8.52 -0.82 13.41
C LEU A 446 -8.92 -1.71 12.24
N ARG A 447 -10.09 -2.34 12.33
CA ARG A 447 -10.73 -3.03 11.20
C ARG A 447 -12.20 -2.66 11.10
N TYR A 448 -12.59 -2.29 9.90
CA TYR A 448 -13.97 -2.13 9.47
C TYR A 448 -14.33 -3.32 8.58
N GLY A 449 -15.36 -4.07 8.92
CA GLY A 449 -15.67 -5.31 8.24
C GLY A 449 -17.13 -5.47 7.85
N LEU A 450 -17.39 -6.47 7.01
CA LEU A 450 -18.71 -7.00 6.72
C LEU A 450 -19.06 -8.08 7.77
N ALA A 451 -20.34 -8.22 8.15
CA ALA A 451 -20.78 -9.33 8.97
C ALA A 451 -20.46 -10.65 8.25
N PRO A 452 -19.94 -11.68 8.95
CA PRO A 452 -19.88 -13.00 8.35
C PRO A 452 -21.31 -13.38 7.92
N THR A 453 -21.47 -13.72 6.65
CA THR A 453 -22.72 -14.33 6.20
C THR A 453 -22.87 -15.62 7.01
N SER A 454 -23.92 -15.72 7.84
CA SER A 454 -24.23 -16.97 8.56
C SER A 454 -24.14 -18.14 7.58
N PRO A 455 -23.45 -19.22 7.90
CA PRO A 455 -23.46 -20.40 7.05
C PRO A 455 -24.90 -20.88 6.91
N ARG A 456 -25.37 -20.98 5.67
CA ARG A 456 -26.68 -21.57 5.32
C ARG A 456 -26.63 -23.07 5.52
#